data_a0d7c474728e27ecdd10f33e2d57813f
#
_entry.id   a0d7c474728e27ecdd10f33e2d57813f
#
_cell.length_a   1.000
_cell.length_b   1.000
_cell.length_c   1.000
_cell.angle_alpha   90.00
_cell.angle_beta   90.00
_cell.angle_gamma   90.00
#
_symmetry.space_group_name_H-M   'P 1'
#
loop_
_entity.id
_entity.type
_entity.pdbx_description
1 polymer ?
#
loop_
_entity_poly.entity_id
_entity_poly.type
_entity_poly.pdbx_seq_one_letter_code
_entity_poly.pdbx_strand_id
1 'polypeptide(L)'
;MKKKFLLILFCVLSPLLLIASSIDSISTTYKDGQFTTYSQVFVNASDSTCSLVIKDYDYQMRYNLDALFPWALKGMNLRKEKKELMMFYFKSTSFNKESNVLRGIGDVIIPGVITFPNIYVDCKLTSKPTINGNSTVYLNLLSSNGFIKNMNNSFSVIPSANKKGNWFILVTNVRFGWFFNIFITEKRFKSIMEWRLKQFIHNLKNEAEHRTVSSHQTSVNNFHSPKN
;
A
#
# COMPACT_ATOMS: atom_id res chain seq x y z
N MET A 1 -11.36 -48.01 14.37
CA MET A 1 -11.25 -47.56 12.95
C MET A 1 -11.46 -46.04 12.77
N LYS A 2 -12.32 -45.34 13.54
CA LYS A 2 -12.61 -43.89 13.34
C LYS A 2 -11.44 -42.93 13.58
N LYS A 3 -10.49 -43.22 14.49
CA LYS A 3 -9.33 -42.36 14.81
C LYS A 3 -8.25 -42.36 13.72
N LYS A 4 -8.07 -43.45 12.97
CA LYS A 4 -7.08 -43.52 11.87
C LYS A 4 -7.56 -42.78 10.62
N PHE A 5 -8.86 -42.70 10.38
CA PHE A 5 -9.45 -41.96 9.26
C PHE A 5 -9.32 -40.43 9.44
N LEU A 6 -9.44 -39.97 10.69
CA LEU A 6 -9.28 -38.56 11.02
C LEU A 6 -7.84 -38.05 10.81
N LEU A 7 -6.84 -38.91 11.12
CA LEU A 7 -5.42 -38.54 10.93
C LEU A 7 -5.04 -38.44 9.43
N ILE A 8 -5.57 -39.35 8.61
CA ILE A 8 -5.33 -39.31 7.14
C ILE A 8 -6.00 -38.08 6.53
N LEU A 9 -7.18 -37.70 6.97
CA LEU A 9 -7.87 -36.47 6.51
C LEU A 9 -7.08 -35.23 6.87
N PHE A 10 -6.44 -35.19 8.04
CA PHE A 10 -5.60 -34.05 8.47
C PHE A 10 -4.30 -33.96 7.67
N CYS A 11 -3.68 -35.09 7.29
CA CYS A 11 -2.47 -35.11 6.46
C CYS A 11 -2.74 -34.76 4.99
N VAL A 12 -3.95 -34.96 4.48
CA VAL A 12 -4.32 -34.61 3.09
C VAL A 12 -4.74 -33.14 3.00
N LEU A 13 -5.29 -32.56 4.07
CA LEU A 13 -5.68 -31.15 4.14
C LEU A 13 -4.51 -30.19 4.43
N SER A 14 -3.43 -30.67 5.06
CA SER A 14 -2.26 -29.84 5.37
C SER A 14 -1.53 -29.26 4.14
N PRO A 15 -1.34 -29.97 3.01
CA PRO A 15 -0.75 -29.36 1.82
C PRO A 15 -1.67 -28.36 1.11
N LEU A 16 -3.00 -28.46 1.27
CA LEU A 16 -3.94 -27.47 0.71
C LEU A 16 -3.89 -26.12 1.43
N LEU A 17 -3.52 -26.09 2.71
CA LEU A 17 -3.34 -24.85 3.48
C LEU A 17 -2.03 -24.12 3.10
N LEU A 18 -1.01 -24.84 2.62
CA LEU A 18 0.26 -24.27 2.15
C LEU A 18 0.16 -23.68 0.74
N ILE A 19 -0.82 -24.08 -0.07
CA ILE A 19 -1.06 -23.52 -1.41
C ILE A 19 -1.88 -22.21 -1.31
N ALA A 20 -2.60 -22.00 -0.21
CA ALA A 20 -3.40 -20.78 0.02
C ALA A 20 -2.54 -19.50 0.22
N SER A 21 -1.23 -19.61 0.37
CA SER A 21 -0.32 -18.47 0.57
C SER A 21 0.09 -17.73 -0.72
N SER A 22 -0.35 -18.17 -1.89
CA SER A 22 0.01 -17.58 -3.19
C SER A 22 -1.09 -16.68 -3.78
N ILE A 23 -2.18 -16.44 -3.05
CA ILE A 23 -3.32 -15.67 -3.56
C ILE A 23 -3.19 -14.22 -3.11
N ASP A 24 -3.30 -13.30 -4.08
CA ASP A 24 -3.47 -11.87 -3.81
C ASP A 24 -4.65 -11.69 -2.85
N SER A 25 -4.42 -11.05 -1.72
CA SER A 25 -5.42 -10.88 -0.68
C SER A 25 -5.51 -9.45 -0.19
N ILE A 26 -6.71 -9.05 0.17
CA ILE A 26 -6.96 -7.80 0.87
C ILE A 26 -8.09 -8.01 1.88
N SER A 27 -7.89 -7.49 3.09
CA SER A 27 -8.91 -7.56 4.14
C SER A 27 -8.82 -6.36 5.07
N THR A 28 -9.96 -5.90 5.54
CA THR A 28 -10.06 -4.84 6.53
C THR A 28 -10.81 -5.35 7.76
N THR A 29 -10.25 -5.13 8.92
CA THR A 29 -10.87 -5.39 10.22
C THR A 29 -11.09 -4.08 10.97
N TYR A 30 -12.13 -4.06 11.83
CA TYR A 30 -12.40 -2.96 12.73
C TYR A 30 -12.43 -3.47 14.16
N LYS A 31 -11.58 -2.91 15.01
CA LYS A 31 -11.52 -3.27 16.42
C LYS A 31 -11.13 -2.06 17.25
N ASP A 32 -11.84 -1.82 18.35
CA ASP A 32 -11.54 -0.75 19.33
C ASP A 32 -11.40 0.65 18.70
N GLY A 33 -12.23 0.95 17.70
CA GLY A 33 -12.20 2.24 16.99
C GLY A 33 -11.09 2.39 15.95
N GLN A 34 -10.33 1.33 15.68
CA GLN A 34 -9.24 1.31 14.71
C GLN A 34 -9.56 0.39 13.54
N PHE A 35 -9.32 0.90 12.35
CA PHE A 35 -9.34 0.11 11.12
C PHE A 35 -7.94 -0.41 10.83
N THR A 36 -7.84 -1.69 10.53
CA THR A 36 -6.61 -2.32 10.04
C THR A 36 -6.90 -2.96 8.70
N THR A 37 -6.23 -2.47 7.66
CA THR A 37 -6.30 -3.07 6.33
C THR A 37 -4.96 -3.71 5.99
N TYR A 38 -5.00 -4.99 5.66
CA TYR A 38 -3.88 -5.77 5.16
C TYR A 38 -4.11 -6.05 3.68
N SER A 39 -3.07 -5.87 2.86
CA SER A 39 -3.09 -6.23 1.44
C SER A 39 -1.77 -6.85 1.04
N GLN A 40 -1.82 -7.91 0.25
CA GLN A 40 -0.63 -8.51 -0.35
C GLN A 40 -0.88 -8.88 -1.81
N VAL A 41 0.17 -8.79 -2.62
CA VAL A 41 0.16 -9.19 -4.03
C VAL A 41 1.49 -9.83 -4.38
N PHE A 42 1.45 -10.92 -5.15
CA PHE A 42 2.65 -11.51 -5.72
C PHE A 42 3.10 -10.73 -6.95
N VAL A 43 4.40 -10.47 -7.03
CA VAL A 43 5.06 -9.71 -8.09
C VAL A 43 6.11 -10.59 -8.76
N ASN A 44 5.94 -10.84 -10.05
CA ASN A 44 6.88 -11.61 -10.84
C ASN A 44 8.00 -10.70 -11.39
N ALA A 45 8.84 -10.22 -10.48
CA ALA A 45 9.98 -9.37 -10.80
C ALA A 45 11.15 -9.70 -9.87
N SER A 46 12.38 -9.35 -10.28
CA SER A 46 13.58 -9.58 -9.48
C SER A 46 13.61 -8.74 -8.20
N ASP A 47 14.38 -9.18 -7.21
CA ASP A 47 14.57 -8.44 -5.95
C ASP A 47 15.11 -7.03 -6.21
N SER A 48 16.04 -6.88 -7.17
CA SER A 48 16.59 -5.58 -7.55
C SER A 48 15.53 -4.66 -8.15
N THR A 49 14.68 -5.16 -9.04
CA THR A 49 13.59 -4.38 -9.65
C THR A 49 12.55 -3.95 -8.59
N CYS A 50 12.13 -4.86 -7.73
CA CYS A 50 11.21 -4.55 -6.64
C CYS A 50 11.81 -3.55 -5.64
N SER A 51 13.11 -3.67 -5.33
CA SER A 51 13.82 -2.71 -4.48
C SER A 51 13.93 -1.33 -5.11
N LEU A 52 14.06 -1.23 -6.44
CA LEU A 52 14.04 0.05 -7.15
C LEU A 52 12.66 0.70 -7.07
N VAL A 53 11.59 -0.05 -7.27
CA VAL A 53 10.22 0.48 -7.18
C VAL A 53 9.93 1.06 -5.80
N ILE A 54 10.30 0.37 -4.72
CA ILE A 54 10.08 0.89 -3.36
C ILE A 54 10.96 2.10 -3.05
N LYS A 55 12.20 2.15 -3.56
CA LYS A 55 13.07 3.31 -3.42
C LYS A 55 12.54 4.53 -4.17
N ASP A 56 12.05 4.34 -5.40
CA ASP A 56 11.43 5.43 -6.18
C ASP A 56 10.16 5.94 -5.51
N TYR A 57 9.33 5.04 -4.98
CA TYR A 57 8.16 5.41 -4.19
C TYR A 57 8.56 6.26 -2.98
N ASP A 58 9.52 5.80 -2.17
CA ASP A 58 10.02 6.52 -0.99
C ASP A 58 10.61 7.88 -1.36
N TYR A 59 11.41 7.94 -2.41
CA TYR A 59 11.99 9.19 -2.92
C TYR A 59 10.92 10.19 -3.36
N GLN A 60 9.93 9.74 -4.14
CA GLN A 60 8.87 10.62 -4.64
C GLN A 60 7.93 11.08 -3.53
N MET A 61 7.65 10.24 -2.55
CA MET A 61 6.91 10.64 -1.34
C MET A 61 7.59 11.79 -0.60
N ARG A 62 8.93 11.86 -0.62
CA ARG A 62 9.69 12.91 0.06
C ARG A 62 9.81 14.19 -0.77
N TYR A 63 10.07 14.06 -2.05
CA TYR A 63 10.58 15.18 -2.84
C TYR A 63 9.69 15.57 -4.01
N ASN A 64 8.80 14.71 -4.46
CA ASN A 64 7.94 14.97 -5.61
C ASN A 64 6.67 14.11 -5.56
N LEU A 65 5.78 14.41 -4.62
CA LEU A 65 4.54 13.65 -4.43
C LEU A 65 3.69 13.61 -5.71
N ASP A 66 3.73 14.68 -6.51
CA ASP A 66 2.96 14.75 -7.76
C ASP A 66 3.39 13.69 -8.78
N ALA A 67 4.66 13.29 -8.75
CA ALA A 67 5.17 12.22 -9.60
C ALA A 67 4.59 10.82 -9.29
N LEU A 68 3.93 10.63 -8.15
CA LEU A 68 3.24 9.38 -7.82
C LEU A 68 1.90 9.23 -8.54
N PHE A 69 1.23 10.33 -8.91
CA PHE A 69 -0.12 10.27 -9.50
C PHE A 69 -0.18 9.54 -10.85
N PRO A 70 0.81 9.68 -11.77
CA PRO A 70 0.79 8.97 -13.05
C PRO A 70 0.92 7.45 -12.94
N TRP A 71 1.51 6.95 -11.85
CA TRP A 71 1.77 5.51 -11.68
C TRP A 71 1.25 4.95 -10.36
N ALA A 72 1.90 5.18 -9.20
CA ALA A 72 1.53 4.56 -7.93
C ALA A 72 0.10 4.91 -7.48
N LEU A 73 -0.31 6.17 -7.63
CA LEU A 73 -1.63 6.68 -7.24
C LEU A 73 -2.65 6.70 -8.39
N LYS A 74 -2.29 6.16 -9.55
CA LYS A 74 -3.15 6.14 -10.74
C LYS A 74 -4.48 5.45 -10.44
N GLY A 75 -5.58 6.13 -10.79
CA GLY A 75 -6.93 5.57 -10.66
C GLY A 75 -7.45 5.45 -9.21
N MET A 76 -6.68 5.91 -8.20
CA MET A 76 -7.15 5.94 -6.82
C MET A 76 -8.14 7.07 -6.55
N ASN A 77 -8.32 7.96 -7.52
CA ASN A 77 -9.33 9.01 -7.44
C ASN A 77 -10.73 8.41 -7.27
N LEU A 78 -11.60 9.21 -6.70
CA LEU A 78 -12.97 8.87 -6.37
C LEU A 78 -13.66 8.04 -7.45
N ARG A 79 -14.25 6.92 -7.07
CA ARG A 79 -15.24 6.26 -7.93
C ARG A 79 -16.39 7.23 -8.15
N LYS A 80 -16.61 7.65 -9.40
CA LYS A 80 -17.77 8.46 -9.80
C LYS A 80 -19.11 7.86 -9.36
N GLU A 81 -19.16 6.54 -9.14
CA GLU A 81 -20.36 5.75 -8.84
C GLU A 81 -20.67 5.57 -7.35
N LYS A 82 -19.71 5.86 -6.44
CA LYS A 82 -19.96 5.74 -4.99
C LYS A 82 -19.90 7.12 -4.34
N LYS A 83 -21.01 7.52 -3.72
CA LYS A 83 -21.05 8.67 -2.82
C LYS A 83 -20.09 8.40 -1.66
N GLU A 84 -18.95 9.08 -1.67
CA GLU A 84 -18.06 9.04 -0.52
C GLU A 84 -18.67 9.80 0.64
N LEU A 85 -18.53 9.24 1.84
CA LEU A 85 -18.99 9.89 3.05
C LEU A 85 -18.15 11.08 3.43
N MET A 86 -16.86 10.99 3.11
CA MET A 86 -15.87 11.94 3.50
C MET A 86 -14.73 11.92 2.47
N MET A 87 -14.33 13.08 2.03
CA MET A 87 -13.24 13.29 1.08
C MET A 87 -12.16 14.13 1.74
N PHE A 88 -10.91 13.80 1.49
CA PHE A 88 -9.78 14.66 1.82
C PHE A 88 -9.25 15.26 0.52
N TYR A 89 -9.39 16.57 0.38
CA TYR A 89 -8.92 17.31 -0.78
C TYR A 89 -7.58 17.97 -0.46
N PHE A 90 -6.49 17.44 -1.01
CA PHE A 90 -5.16 17.98 -0.82
C PHE A 90 -5.01 19.36 -1.45
N LYS A 91 -4.47 20.31 -0.69
CA LYS A 91 -4.11 21.66 -1.14
C LYS A 91 -2.61 21.81 -1.31
N SER A 92 -1.84 21.29 -0.37
CA SER A 92 -0.38 21.36 -0.42
C SER A 92 0.25 20.22 0.36
N THR A 93 1.49 19.92 -0.01
CA THR A 93 2.36 19.00 0.71
C THR A 93 3.73 19.62 0.88
N SER A 94 4.40 19.31 1.97
CA SER A 94 5.79 19.72 2.21
C SER A 94 6.53 18.63 2.97
N PHE A 95 7.83 18.49 2.71
CA PHE A 95 8.69 17.52 3.38
C PHE A 95 9.85 18.23 4.09
N ASN A 96 9.96 18.02 5.39
CA ASN A 96 11.09 18.49 6.18
C ASN A 96 12.16 17.38 6.23
N LYS A 97 13.33 17.64 5.63
CA LYS A 97 14.44 16.67 5.50
C LYS A 97 15.09 16.33 6.84
N GLU A 98 15.19 17.29 7.74
CA GLU A 98 15.87 17.10 9.03
C GLU A 98 15.07 16.21 9.96
N SER A 99 13.77 16.43 10.03
CA SER A 99 12.87 15.65 10.87
C SER A 99 12.28 14.42 10.18
N ASN A 100 12.44 14.29 8.86
CA ASN A 100 11.76 13.29 8.01
C ASN A 100 10.23 13.35 8.12
N VAL A 101 9.67 14.56 8.20
CA VAL A 101 8.23 14.77 8.35
C VAL A 101 7.62 15.23 7.04
N LEU A 102 6.65 14.48 6.55
CA LEU A 102 5.77 14.83 5.47
C LEU A 102 4.51 15.49 6.05
N ARG A 103 4.26 16.74 5.72
CA ARG A 103 3.03 17.45 6.04
C ARG A 103 2.11 17.50 4.84
N GLY A 104 0.87 17.06 5.01
CA GLY A 104 -0.22 17.29 4.08
C GLY A 104 -1.22 18.27 4.65
N ILE A 105 -1.67 19.24 3.85
CA ILE A 105 -2.73 20.19 4.21
C ILE A 105 -3.85 20.04 3.19
N GLY A 106 -5.08 20.00 3.65
CA GLY A 106 -6.23 19.88 2.77
C GLY A 106 -7.55 20.20 3.47
N ASP A 107 -8.63 20.02 2.75
CA ASP A 107 -9.97 20.14 3.28
C ASP A 107 -10.58 18.76 3.47
N VAL A 108 -11.25 18.55 4.60
CA VAL A 108 -12.11 17.39 4.82
C VAL A 108 -13.53 17.78 4.49
N ILE A 109 -14.10 17.16 3.48
CA ILE A 109 -15.44 17.43 3.00
C ILE A 109 -16.34 16.26 3.38
N ILE A 110 -17.42 16.53 4.11
CA ILE A 110 -18.53 15.60 4.36
C ILE A 110 -19.68 16.07 3.47
N PRO A 111 -19.93 15.41 2.32
CA PRO A 111 -20.88 15.90 1.33
C PRO A 111 -22.28 16.10 1.91
N GLY A 112 -22.86 17.28 1.69
CA GLY A 112 -24.19 17.65 2.19
C GLY A 112 -24.26 17.98 3.69
N VAL A 113 -23.11 17.98 4.39
CA VAL A 113 -23.05 18.27 5.83
C VAL A 113 -22.14 19.46 6.12
N ILE A 114 -20.82 19.33 5.90
CA ILE A 114 -19.85 20.36 6.29
C ILE A 114 -18.51 20.17 5.56
N THR A 115 -17.76 21.28 5.43
CA THR A 115 -16.36 21.29 5.03
C THR A 115 -15.50 21.79 6.18
N PHE A 116 -14.47 21.05 6.54
CA PHE A 116 -13.43 21.45 7.50
C PHE A 116 -12.21 21.90 6.70
N PRO A 117 -11.95 23.21 6.64
CA PRO A 117 -10.82 23.72 5.87
C PRO A 117 -9.50 23.53 6.60
N ASN A 118 -8.41 23.42 5.82
CA ASN A 118 -7.03 23.44 6.32
C ASN A 118 -6.71 22.39 7.40
N ILE A 119 -7.31 21.21 7.27
CA ILE A 119 -6.91 20.05 8.06
C ILE A 119 -5.47 19.69 7.68
N TYR A 120 -4.59 19.55 8.68
CA TYR A 120 -3.23 19.07 8.45
C TYR A 120 -3.02 17.69 9.02
N VAL A 121 -2.10 16.97 8.39
CA VAL A 121 -1.62 15.65 8.82
C VAL A 121 -0.11 15.64 8.68
N ASP A 122 0.59 15.49 9.80
CA ASP A 122 2.04 15.33 9.86
C ASP A 122 2.38 13.86 10.05
N CYS A 123 3.17 13.33 9.15
CA CYS A 123 3.59 11.95 9.18
C CYS A 123 5.11 11.82 9.14
N LYS A 124 5.67 11.01 10.02
CA LYS A 124 7.07 10.61 9.94
C LYS A 124 7.24 9.53 8.90
N LEU A 125 8.08 9.81 7.91
CA LEU A 125 8.45 8.87 6.85
C LEU A 125 9.81 8.26 7.19
N THR A 126 9.85 6.94 7.35
CA THR A 126 11.07 6.19 7.65
C THR A 126 11.20 4.98 6.75
N SER A 127 12.41 4.67 6.32
CA SER A 127 12.70 3.51 5.49
C SER A 127 13.72 2.64 6.20
N LYS A 128 13.47 1.33 6.22
CA LYS A 128 14.49 0.36 6.65
C LYS A 128 15.35 -0.02 5.45
N PRO A 129 16.67 -0.10 5.60
CA PRO A 129 17.54 -0.57 4.54
C PRO A 129 17.18 -1.99 4.13
N THR A 130 17.48 -2.32 2.88
CA THR A 130 17.29 -3.68 2.35
C THR A 130 18.21 -4.65 3.05
N ILE A 131 17.65 -5.61 3.77
CA ILE A 131 18.38 -6.73 4.39
C ILE A 131 17.78 -8.01 3.83
N ASN A 132 18.62 -8.86 3.21
CA ASN A 132 18.17 -10.11 2.58
C ASN A 132 17.00 -9.94 1.59
N GLY A 133 17.00 -8.84 0.82
CA GLY A 133 15.92 -8.51 -0.12
C GLY A 133 14.68 -7.85 0.51
N ASN A 134 14.58 -7.78 1.85
CA ASN A 134 13.45 -7.14 2.52
C ASN A 134 13.64 -5.63 2.58
N SER A 135 12.69 -4.88 2.06
CA SER A 135 12.65 -3.42 2.14
C SER A 135 11.31 -2.98 2.71
N THR A 136 11.31 -1.98 3.59
CA THR A 136 10.06 -1.47 4.17
C THR A 136 10.10 0.05 4.31
N VAL A 137 9.03 0.70 3.89
CA VAL A 137 8.76 2.12 4.11
C VAL A 137 7.61 2.24 5.11
N TYR A 138 7.78 3.09 6.11
CA TYR A 138 6.78 3.39 7.13
C TYR A 138 6.32 4.84 7.01
N LEU A 139 5.02 5.06 7.17
CA LEU A 139 4.40 6.37 7.26
C LEU A 139 3.55 6.41 8.54
N ASN A 140 4.09 7.03 9.58
CA ASN A 140 3.47 7.06 10.90
C ASN A 140 3.00 8.47 11.26
N LEU A 141 1.77 8.59 11.75
CA LEU A 141 1.22 9.85 12.21
C LEU A 141 2.06 10.40 13.38
N LEU A 142 2.43 11.66 13.28
CA LEU A 142 2.98 12.46 14.39
C LEU A 142 1.93 13.35 15.00
N SER A 143 1.21 14.09 14.16
CA SER A 143 0.16 15.01 14.60
C SER A 143 -0.89 15.26 13.52
N SER A 144 -2.07 15.64 13.94
CA SER A 144 -3.11 16.22 13.10
C SER A 144 -4.02 17.10 13.96
N ASN A 145 -4.80 17.99 13.31
CA ASN A 145 -5.78 18.81 14.04
C ASN A 145 -7.11 18.07 14.28
N GLY A 146 -7.01 16.84 14.79
CA GLY A 146 -8.17 16.04 15.23
C GLY A 146 -8.84 15.17 14.16
N PHE A 147 -8.39 15.25 12.90
CA PHE A 147 -8.93 14.42 11.82
C PHE A 147 -8.55 12.95 12.00
N ILE A 148 -7.25 12.68 12.15
CA ILE A 148 -6.72 11.35 12.42
C ILE A 148 -6.14 11.34 13.83
N LYS A 149 -6.53 10.38 14.65
CA LYS A 149 -6.01 10.20 16.00
C LYS A 149 -4.78 9.29 16.04
N ASN A 150 -4.74 8.29 15.17
CA ASN A 150 -3.62 7.38 15.02
C ASN A 150 -3.57 6.88 13.58
N MET A 151 -2.36 6.77 13.01
CA MET A 151 -2.13 6.14 11.72
C MET A 151 -0.71 5.57 11.68
N ASN A 152 -0.63 4.28 11.35
CA ASN A 152 0.63 3.59 11.13
C ASN A 152 0.50 2.76 9.86
N ASN A 153 1.26 3.12 8.85
CA ASN A 153 1.25 2.43 7.57
C ASN A 153 2.64 1.85 7.29
N SER A 154 2.67 0.68 6.68
CA SER A 154 3.90 0.09 6.16
C SER A 154 3.67 -0.48 4.78
N PHE A 155 4.64 -0.26 3.90
CA PHE A 155 4.76 -0.93 2.61
C PHE A 155 6.06 -1.72 2.60
N SER A 156 5.97 -3.03 2.41
CA SER A 156 7.09 -3.96 2.46
C SER A 156 7.22 -4.73 1.15
N VAL A 157 8.46 -4.93 0.73
CA VAL A 157 8.85 -5.88 -0.31
C VAL A 157 9.56 -7.04 0.36
N ILE A 158 9.09 -8.27 0.15
CA ILE A 158 9.62 -9.49 0.78
C ILE A 158 9.83 -10.54 -0.30
N PRO A 159 11.04 -11.11 -0.45
CA PRO A 159 11.29 -12.21 -1.38
C PRO A 159 10.37 -13.39 -1.09
N SER A 160 9.87 -14.03 -2.13
CA SER A 160 9.10 -15.25 -1.97
C SER A 160 10.01 -16.43 -1.59
N ALA A 161 9.47 -17.40 -0.86
CA ALA A 161 10.24 -18.54 -0.37
C ALA A 161 10.91 -19.36 -1.50
N ASN A 162 10.29 -19.39 -2.68
CA ASN A 162 10.83 -20.08 -3.85
C ASN A 162 11.77 -19.20 -4.71
N LYS A 163 12.06 -17.96 -4.29
CA LYS A 163 12.90 -16.97 -4.98
C LYS A 163 12.50 -16.66 -6.44
N LYS A 164 11.26 -16.97 -6.84
CA LYS A 164 10.76 -16.70 -8.20
C LYS A 164 10.05 -15.36 -8.33
N GLY A 165 10.08 -14.53 -7.30
CA GLY A 165 9.45 -13.21 -7.25
C GLY A 165 9.35 -12.70 -5.83
N ASN A 166 8.57 -11.67 -5.64
CA ASN A 166 8.45 -10.94 -4.38
C ASN A 166 6.98 -10.79 -3.96
N TRP A 167 6.77 -10.59 -2.67
CA TRP A 167 5.52 -10.15 -2.12
C TRP A 167 5.57 -8.65 -1.84
N PHE A 168 4.62 -7.91 -2.38
CA PHE A 168 4.32 -6.57 -1.94
C PHE A 168 3.25 -6.65 -0.87
N ILE A 169 3.57 -6.15 0.32
CA ILE A 169 2.69 -6.20 1.49
C ILE A 169 2.45 -4.79 1.98
N LEU A 170 1.18 -4.42 2.11
CA LEU A 170 0.75 -3.14 2.63
C LEU A 170 -0.11 -3.36 3.88
N VAL A 171 0.27 -2.72 4.97
CA VAL A 171 -0.52 -2.71 6.21
C VAL A 171 -0.85 -1.27 6.54
N THR A 172 -2.12 -0.97 6.70
CA THR A 172 -2.63 0.36 7.05
C THR A 172 -3.46 0.25 8.32
N ASN A 173 -3.03 0.95 9.36
CA ASN A 173 -3.79 1.10 10.60
C ASN A 173 -4.22 2.56 10.71
N VAL A 174 -5.51 2.82 10.88
CA VAL A 174 -6.01 4.19 11.05
C VAL A 174 -7.12 4.24 12.09
N ARG A 175 -7.03 5.25 12.96
CA ARG A 175 -8.10 5.65 13.89
C ARG A 175 -8.40 7.11 13.65
N PHE A 176 -9.65 7.41 13.37
CA PHE A 176 -10.11 8.78 13.19
C PHE A 176 -10.39 9.45 14.54
N GLY A 177 -10.41 10.78 14.54
CA GLY A 177 -10.93 11.56 15.66
C GLY A 177 -12.40 11.21 15.92
N TRP A 178 -12.84 11.34 17.18
CA TRP A 178 -14.18 10.92 17.60
C TRP A 178 -15.30 11.52 16.74
N PHE A 179 -15.17 12.79 16.40
CA PHE A 179 -16.16 13.50 15.58
C PHE A 179 -16.27 12.89 14.17
N PHE A 180 -15.13 12.65 13.53
CA PHE A 180 -15.11 12.09 12.15
C PHE A 180 -15.54 10.62 12.14
N ASN A 181 -15.31 9.90 13.23
CA ASN A 181 -15.70 8.52 13.37
C ASN A 181 -17.25 8.32 13.32
N ILE A 182 -18.03 9.36 13.65
CA ILE A 182 -19.50 9.34 13.52
C ILE A 182 -19.94 9.15 12.06
N PHE A 183 -19.18 9.71 11.13
CA PHE A 183 -19.48 9.66 9.68
C PHE A 183 -18.86 8.45 8.97
N ILE A 184 -17.93 7.75 9.62
CA ILE A 184 -17.17 6.64 9.03
C ILE A 184 -17.74 5.33 9.54
N THR A 185 -18.67 4.74 8.78
CA THR A 185 -19.17 3.40 9.09
C THR A 185 -18.19 2.33 8.64
N GLU A 186 -18.08 1.24 9.41
CA GLU A 186 -17.19 0.11 9.10
C GLU A 186 -17.37 -0.40 7.67
N LYS A 187 -18.61 -0.69 7.27
CA LYS A 187 -18.93 -1.20 5.93
C LYS A 187 -18.43 -0.29 4.80
N ARG A 188 -18.60 1.03 4.95
CA ARG A 188 -18.19 1.99 3.91
C ARG A 188 -16.70 2.19 3.88
N PHE A 189 -16.06 2.32 5.05
CA PHE A 189 -14.61 2.42 5.15
C PHE A 189 -13.95 1.20 4.52
N LYS A 190 -14.37 -0.01 4.92
CA LYS A 190 -13.89 -1.26 4.37
C LYS A 190 -13.98 -1.28 2.84
N SER A 191 -15.15 -1.00 2.27
CA SER A 191 -15.36 -1.02 0.82
C SER A 191 -14.48 -0.02 0.06
N ILE A 192 -14.26 1.18 0.62
CA ILE A 192 -13.46 2.23 -0.02
C ILE A 192 -11.96 1.94 0.12
N MET A 193 -11.51 1.58 1.32
CA MET A 193 -10.09 1.31 1.59
C MET A 193 -9.60 0.08 0.85
N GLU A 194 -10.35 -1.01 0.87
CA GLU A 194 -9.96 -2.22 0.14
C GLU A 194 -9.84 -1.95 -1.36
N TRP A 195 -10.77 -1.16 -1.93
CA TRP A 195 -10.67 -0.80 -3.33
C TRP A 195 -9.44 0.09 -3.62
N ARG A 196 -9.20 1.14 -2.82
CA ARG A 196 -8.06 2.04 -3.00
C ARG A 196 -6.73 1.33 -2.82
N LEU A 197 -6.58 0.55 -1.77
CA LEU A 197 -5.34 -0.16 -1.49
C LEU A 197 -5.10 -1.29 -2.50
N LYS A 198 -6.15 -1.95 -2.98
CA LYS A 198 -6.05 -2.89 -4.09
C LYS A 198 -5.52 -2.19 -5.35
N GLN A 199 -6.09 -1.04 -5.71
CA GLN A 199 -5.62 -0.26 -6.86
C GLN A 199 -4.14 0.14 -6.69
N PHE A 200 -3.79 0.66 -5.52
CA PHE A 200 -2.42 1.08 -5.21
C PHE A 200 -1.41 -0.06 -5.34
N ILE A 201 -1.64 -1.18 -4.66
CA ILE A 201 -0.69 -2.30 -4.65
C ILE A 201 -0.56 -2.95 -6.04
N HIS A 202 -1.66 -2.99 -6.83
CA HIS A 202 -1.60 -3.44 -8.21
C HIS A 202 -0.86 -2.47 -9.14
N ASN A 203 -0.95 -1.16 -8.91
CA ASN A 203 -0.16 -0.19 -9.65
C ASN A 203 1.34 -0.42 -9.42
N LEU A 204 1.76 -0.63 -8.17
CA LEU A 204 3.15 -0.93 -7.83
C LEU A 204 3.62 -2.26 -8.44
N LYS A 205 2.77 -3.29 -8.42
CA LYS A 205 3.03 -4.57 -9.09
C LYS A 205 3.27 -4.37 -10.59
N ASN A 206 2.34 -3.71 -11.26
CA ASN A 206 2.41 -3.48 -12.71
C ASN A 206 3.68 -2.71 -13.09
N GLU A 207 4.07 -1.71 -12.29
CA GLU A 207 5.31 -0.96 -12.50
C GLU A 207 6.55 -1.87 -12.39
N ALA A 208 6.61 -2.72 -11.36
CA ALA A 208 7.74 -3.63 -11.18
C ALA A 208 7.84 -4.65 -12.32
N GLU A 209 6.73 -5.24 -12.72
CA GLU A 209 6.69 -6.24 -13.81
C GLU A 209 7.01 -5.58 -15.17
N HIS A 210 6.54 -4.35 -15.43
CA HIS A 210 6.87 -3.59 -16.64
C HIS A 210 8.37 -3.27 -16.72
N ARG A 211 9.00 -2.83 -15.63
CA ARG A 211 10.46 -2.56 -15.60
C ARG A 211 11.27 -3.82 -15.88
N THR A 212 10.82 -4.98 -15.44
CA THR A 212 11.47 -6.26 -15.74
C THR A 212 11.48 -6.56 -17.24
N VAL A 213 10.34 -6.39 -17.92
CA VAL A 213 10.22 -6.61 -19.39
C VAL A 213 11.11 -5.63 -20.16
N SER A 214 11.09 -4.35 -19.79
CA SER A 214 11.89 -3.32 -20.47
C SER A 214 13.39 -3.56 -20.35
N SER A 215 13.88 -4.03 -19.20
CA SER A 215 15.29 -4.38 -19.01
C SER A 215 15.75 -5.56 -19.87
N HIS A 216 14.89 -6.55 -20.07
CA HIS A 216 15.18 -7.68 -20.96
C HIS A 216 15.25 -7.26 -22.44
N GLN A 217 14.35 -6.39 -22.91
CA GLN A 217 14.37 -5.89 -24.29
C GLN A 217 15.63 -5.10 -24.61
N THR A 218 16.10 -4.26 -23.67
CA THR A 218 17.33 -3.48 -23.85
C THR A 218 18.55 -4.39 -23.93
N SER A 219 18.61 -5.47 -23.15
CA SER A 219 19.72 -6.42 -23.18
C SER A 219 19.76 -7.21 -24.50
N VAL A 220 18.63 -7.64 -25.03
CA VAL A 220 18.55 -8.37 -26.31
C VAL A 220 18.99 -7.51 -27.48
N ASN A 221 18.58 -6.25 -27.54
CA ASN A 221 18.94 -5.33 -28.62
C ASN A 221 20.43 -4.99 -28.66
N ASN A 222 21.11 -4.98 -27.51
CA ASN A 222 22.55 -4.73 -27.45
C ASN A 222 23.41 -5.93 -27.95
N PHE A 223 22.85 -7.14 -28.01
CA PHE A 223 23.54 -8.31 -28.57
C PHE A 223 23.46 -8.41 -30.10
N HIS A 224 22.57 -7.64 -30.75
CA HIS A 224 22.33 -7.68 -32.17
C HIS A 224 22.92 -6.47 -32.93
N SER A 225 23.74 -5.66 -32.28
CA SER A 225 24.44 -4.57 -32.98
C SER A 225 25.67 -5.16 -33.68
N PRO A 226 25.75 -5.21 -35.01
CA PRO A 226 26.94 -5.69 -35.69
C PRO A 226 28.09 -4.72 -35.38
N LYS A 227 29.20 -5.26 -34.94
CA LYS A 227 30.47 -4.51 -34.89
C LYS A 227 30.89 -4.22 -36.31
N ASN A 228 30.68 -2.99 -36.77
CA ASN A 228 31.38 -2.46 -37.95
C ASN A 228 32.80 -2.08 -37.57
#